data_a34542fe5a8099afef6c8cbb0e04afc4
#
_entry.id   a34542fe5a8099afef6c8cbb0e04afc4
#
_cell.length_a   1.000
_cell.length_b   1.000
_cell.length_c   1.000
_cell.angle_alpha   90.00
_cell.angle_beta   90.00
_cell.angle_gamma   90.00
#
_symmetry.space_group_name_H-M   'P 1'
#
loop_
_entity.id
_entity.type
_entity.pdbx_description
1 polymer ?
#
loop_
_entity_poly.entity_id
_entity_poly.type
_entity_poly.pdbx_seq_one_letter_code
_entity_poly.pdbx_strand_id
1 'polypeptide(L)'
;MKNSFLPSGLALSLFSLAMQAHAAGGHHAVDDAALLDVGKCKVEGWVERETGGARTLQHAGAGCRVGPVELGLNLDKEKQTTLDAATSFGPQIKWAFSLNDVLSVGAVASAKFNSQAPRYASSTLVLPLSWRATDTLSAHINWGRNFLRGGVGQPRGGVSFEWAPISDLSLVAERFREAANNSTRIGARYALTPDVKLDISRARGLHAGGVSWWTAGVIWEFDR
;
A
#
# COMPACT_ATOMS: atom_id res chain seq x y z
N MET A 1 0.77 70.82 -0.09
CA MET A 1 1.53 69.67 0.40
C MET A 1 0.53 68.66 0.94
N LYS A 2 0.22 67.62 0.18
CA LYS A 2 -0.70 66.52 0.57
C LYS A 2 0.12 65.22 0.61
N ASN A 3 0.33 64.72 1.83
CA ASN A 3 0.98 63.43 2.06
C ASN A 3 -0.05 62.32 1.92
N SER A 4 0.13 61.46 0.93
CA SER A 4 -0.64 60.21 0.77
C SER A 4 0.09 59.10 1.50
N PHE A 5 -0.51 58.56 2.57
CA PHE A 5 -0.08 57.33 3.20
C PHE A 5 -0.74 56.16 2.47
N LEU A 6 0.05 55.28 1.86
CA LEU A 6 -0.34 53.97 1.40
C LEU A 6 -0.21 52.98 2.57
N PRO A 7 -1.22 52.16 2.86
CA PRO A 7 -1.06 51.05 3.79
C PRO A 7 -0.42 49.86 3.08
N SER A 8 0.75 49.44 3.55
CA SER A 8 1.40 48.19 3.15
C SER A 8 0.56 47.00 3.64
N GLY A 9 -0.17 46.37 2.71
CA GLY A 9 -0.86 45.11 2.95
C GLY A 9 0.13 43.98 3.12
N LEU A 10 0.24 43.45 4.32
CA LEU A 10 0.98 42.23 4.66
C LEU A 10 0.20 41.04 4.11
N ALA A 11 0.59 40.50 2.96
CA ALA A 11 0.06 39.25 2.42
C ALA A 11 0.61 38.10 3.26
N LEU A 12 -0.20 37.62 4.19
CA LEU A 12 0.07 36.40 4.96
C LEU A 12 -0.15 35.20 4.04
N SER A 13 0.94 34.69 3.44
CA SER A 13 0.92 33.46 2.67
C SER A 13 0.72 32.29 3.64
N LEU A 14 -0.51 31.83 3.80
CA LEU A 14 -0.82 30.56 4.43
C LEU A 14 -0.27 29.44 3.54
N PHE A 15 0.94 28.99 3.82
CA PHE A 15 1.44 27.71 3.34
C PHE A 15 0.59 26.62 4.01
N SER A 16 -0.45 26.20 3.32
CA SER A 16 -1.16 24.96 3.66
C SER A 16 -0.18 23.82 3.38
N LEU A 17 0.52 23.34 4.40
CA LEU A 17 1.15 22.03 4.39
C LEU A 17 0.01 21.00 4.26
N ALA A 18 -0.29 20.63 3.03
CA ALA A 18 -1.17 19.52 2.75
C ALA A 18 -0.45 18.26 3.27
N MET A 19 -0.73 17.88 4.51
CA MET A 19 -0.35 16.58 5.05
C MET A 19 -1.10 15.53 4.21
N GLN A 20 -0.37 14.89 3.33
CA GLN A 20 -0.91 13.79 2.54
C GLN A 20 -1.05 12.60 3.48
N ALA A 21 -2.29 12.22 3.80
CA ALA A 21 -2.56 10.92 4.37
C ALA A 21 -2.19 9.88 3.28
N HIS A 22 -1.02 9.29 3.41
CA HIS A 22 -0.60 8.18 2.56
C HIS A 22 -1.14 6.90 3.18
N ALA A 23 -2.31 6.50 2.68
CA ALA A 23 -2.85 5.16 2.92
C ALA A 23 -2.11 4.14 2.08
N ALA A 24 -2.37 2.90 2.39
CA ALA A 24 -2.09 1.72 1.59
C ALA A 24 -0.70 1.68 0.92
N GLY A 25 0.17 1.11 1.50
CA GLY A 25 1.48 0.57 1.17
C GLY A 25 1.80 -0.45 2.23
N GLY A 26 2.89 -1.16 2.10
CA GLY A 26 3.23 -2.24 3.02
C GLY A 26 2.31 -3.44 2.82
N HIS A 27 1.78 -3.99 3.91
CA HIS A 27 1.05 -5.26 3.89
C HIS A 27 -0.45 -5.17 3.54
N HIS A 28 -0.99 -3.96 3.24
CA HIS A 28 -2.40 -3.82 2.88
C HIS A 28 -2.69 -4.41 1.49
N ALA A 29 -3.86 -5.04 1.34
CA ALA A 29 -4.26 -5.69 0.09
C ALA A 29 -4.90 -4.72 -0.90
N VAL A 30 -5.41 -3.59 -0.39
CA VAL A 30 -6.00 -2.52 -1.19
C VAL A 30 -5.01 -1.36 -1.27
N ASP A 31 -4.45 -1.16 -2.46
CA ASP A 31 -3.52 -0.07 -2.75
C ASP A 31 -4.24 1.27 -2.88
N ASP A 32 -3.53 2.34 -2.58
CA ASP A 32 -3.92 3.70 -2.96
C ASP A 32 -3.48 4.05 -4.39
N ALA A 33 -4.03 5.12 -4.93
CA ALA A 33 -3.60 5.72 -6.20
C ALA A 33 -2.65 6.91 -5.93
N ALA A 34 -1.57 6.67 -5.17
CA ALA A 34 -0.51 7.65 -4.90
C ALA A 34 0.87 7.06 -5.18
N LEU A 35 1.84 7.91 -5.46
CA LEU A 35 3.25 7.57 -5.62
C LEU A 35 4.04 8.18 -4.46
N LEU A 36 5.22 7.65 -4.20
CA LEU A 36 6.22 8.33 -3.38
C LEU A 36 6.45 9.76 -3.87
N ASP A 37 6.91 10.65 -3.03
CA ASP A 37 7.30 11.99 -3.44
C ASP A 37 8.47 11.96 -4.43
N VAL A 38 8.60 13.03 -5.22
CA VAL A 38 9.70 13.16 -6.20
C VAL A 38 11.04 13.10 -5.47
N GLY A 39 11.93 12.22 -5.94
CA GLY A 39 13.25 12.02 -5.33
C GLY A 39 13.25 11.08 -4.10
N LYS A 40 12.10 10.56 -3.69
CA LYS A 40 12.02 9.60 -2.57
C LYS A 40 12.17 8.15 -3.04
N CYS A 41 12.77 7.36 -2.16
CA CYS A 41 12.76 5.91 -2.17
C CYS A 41 12.15 5.40 -0.86
N LYS A 42 11.74 4.13 -0.85
CA LYS A 42 11.32 3.43 0.36
C LYS A 42 11.95 2.04 0.44
N VAL A 43 12.12 1.56 1.64
CA VAL A 43 12.24 0.14 1.95
C VAL A 43 11.13 -0.23 2.93
N GLU A 44 10.61 -1.42 2.77
CA GLU A 44 9.56 -1.93 3.64
C GLU A 44 9.83 -3.39 3.99
N GLY A 45 9.38 -3.79 5.17
CA GLY A 45 9.42 -5.18 5.59
C GLY A 45 8.26 -5.48 6.52
N TRP A 46 7.67 -6.67 6.37
CA TRP A 46 6.61 -7.13 7.25
C TRP A 46 6.61 -8.64 7.41
N VAL A 47 6.04 -9.08 8.52
CA VAL A 47 5.83 -10.49 8.85
C VAL A 47 4.35 -10.71 9.05
N GLU A 48 3.82 -11.71 8.35
CA GLU A 48 2.46 -12.19 8.52
C GLU A 48 2.50 -13.56 9.20
N ARG A 49 1.69 -13.74 10.24
CA ARG A 49 1.60 -15.01 10.96
C ARG A 49 0.15 -15.42 11.15
N GLU A 50 -0.18 -16.59 10.66
CA GLU A 50 -1.48 -17.20 10.83
C GLU A 50 -1.72 -17.57 12.30
N THR A 51 -2.96 -17.35 12.76
CA THR A 51 -3.39 -17.80 14.09
C THR A 51 -3.38 -19.33 14.13
N GLY A 52 -2.62 -19.90 15.05
CA GLY A 52 -2.33 -21.34 15.07
C GLY A 52 -0.96 -21.69 14.49
N GLY A 53 -0.31 -20.75 13.81
CA GLY A 53 1.10 -20.87 13.38
C GLY A 53 1.35 -21.76 12.16
N ALA A 54 0.28 -22.17 11.45
CA ALA A 54 0.40 -23.03 10.28
C ALA A 54 1.13 -22.37 9.10
N ARG A 55 1.03 -21.03 8.98
CA ARG A 55 1.70 -20.25 7.92
C ARG A 55 2.39 -19.00 8.49
N THR A 56 3.57 -18.72 7.99
CA THR A 56 4.30 -17.46 8.19
C THR A 56 4.77 -16.95 6.83
N LEU A 57 4.54 -15.67 6.55
CA LEU A 57 5.06 -14.99 5.37
C LEU A 57 5.94 -13.83 5.84
N GLN A 58 7.14 -13.73 5.29
CA GLN A 58 8.07 -12.64 5.47
C GLN A 58 8.21 -11.92 4.14
N HIS A 59 8.11 -10.61 4.17
CA HIS A 59 8.24 -9.75 3.01
C HIS A 59 9.34 -8.72 3.23
N ALA A 60 10.06 -8.42 2.17
CA ALA A 60 10.95 -7.27 2.05
C ALA A 60 10.74 -6.62 0.68
N GLY A 61 10.56 -5.31 0.66
CA GLY A 61 10.35 -4.54 -0.55
C GLY A 61 11.26 -3.31 -0.58
N ALA A 62 11.64 -2.89 -1.77
CA ALA A 62 12.30 -1.61 -2.00
C ALA A 62 11.69 -0.97 -3.26
N GLY A 63 11.56 0.34 -3.25
CA GLY A 63 11.03 1.08 -4.40
C GLY A 63 11.51 2.51 -4.42
N CYS A 64 11.59 3.09 -5.60
CA CYS A 64 11.94 4.51 -5.80
C CYS A 64 11.03 5.14 -6.82
N ARG A 65 10.69 6.41 -6.62
CA ARG A 65 10.02 7.20 -7.64
C ARG A 65 11.01 7.62 -8.73
N VAL A 66 10.70 7.26 -9.97
CA VAL A 66 11.48 7.61 -11.17
C VAL A 66 10.56 8.30 -12.17
N GLY A 67 10.59 9.63 -12.17
CA GLY A 67 9.69 10.44 -12.98
C GLY A 67 8.21 10.21 -12.62
N PRO A 68 7.36 9.79 -13.57
CA PRO A 68 5.93 9.60 -13.35
C PRO A 68 5.56 8.22 -12.76
N VAL A 69 6.54 7.38 -12.44
CA VAL A 69 6.29 6.00 -11.96
C VAL A 69 7.11 5.72 -10.69
N GLU A 70 6.66 4.73 -9.94
CA GLU A 70 7.42 4.08 -8.86
C GLU A 70 7.86 2.71 -9.35
N LEU A 71 9.15 2.43 -9.29
CA LEU A 71 9.75 1.13 -9.61
C LEU A 71 10.12 0.44 -8.32
N GLY A 72 9.71 -0.80 -8.17
CA GLY A 72 9.94 -1.58 -6.96
C GLY A 72 10.45 -2.99 -7.26
N LEU A 73 11.02 -3.59 -6.23
CA LEU A 73 11.41 -4.99 -6.17
C LEU A 73 10.92 -5.58 -4.85
N ASN A 74 10.27 -6.73 -4.92
CA ASN A 74 9.71 -7.44 -3.79
C ASN A 74 10.38 -8.80 -3.60
N LEU A 75 10.54 -9.21 -2.35
CA LEU A 75 11.06 -10.52 -1.93
C LEU A 75 10.12 -11.08 -0.87
N ASP A 76 9.59 -12.27 -1.11
CA ASP A 76 8.73 -12.99 -0.17
C ASP A 76 9.37 -14.31 0.22
N LYS A 77 9.27 -14.67 1.50
CA LYS A 77 9.58 -16.01 2.01
C LYS A 77 8.38 -16.54 2.79
N GLU A 78 7.76 -17.55 2.24
CA GLU A 78 6.62 -18.22 2.86
C GLU A 78 7.07 -19.56 3.44
N LYS A 79 6.66 -19.82 4.68
CA LYS A 79 6.85 -21.09 5.37
C LYS A 79 5.49 -21.62 5.82
N GLN A 80 5.20 -22.87 5.50
CA GLN A 80 4.04 -23.60 5.98
C GLN A 80 4.51 -24.81 6.78
N THR A 81 3.69 -25.26 7.75
CA THR A 81 4.06 -26.39 8.64
C THR A 81 4.28 -27.70 7.88
N THR A 82 3.55 -27.90 6.77
CA THR A 82 3.53 -29.13 6.00
C THR A 82 4.29 -29.07 4.69
N LEU A 83 4.87 -27.91 4.34
CA LEU A 83 5.56 -27.68 3.07
C LEU A 83 6.94 -27.05 3.29
N ASP A 84 7.84 -27.29 2.37
CA ASP A 84 9.13 -26.60 2.34
C ASP A 84 8.95 -25.08 2.16
N ALA A 85 9.89 -24.32 2.72
CA ALA A 85 9.85 -22.88 2.60
C ALA A 85 10.00 -22.45 1.12
N ALA A 86 9.05 -21.64 0.64
CA ALA A 86 9.07 -21.08 -0.69
C ALA A 86 9.58 -19.64 -0.65
N THR A 87 10.54 -19.32 -1.53
CA THR A 87 11.04 -17.96 -1.71
C THR A 87 10.65 -17.49 -3.11
N SER A 88 10.13 -16.28 -3.18
CA SER A 88 9.81 -15.63 -4.45
C SER A 88 10.23 -14.17 -4.45
N PHE A 89 10.48 -13.64 -5.63
CA PHE A 89 10.86 -12.25 -5.84
C PHE A 89 10.22 -11.71 -7.11
N GLY A 90 10.15 -10.39 -7.24
CA GLY A 90 9.65 -9.83 -8.48
C GLY A 90 9.63 -8.32 -8.54
N PRO A 91 9.77 -7.78 -9.76
CA PRO A 91 9.64 -6.35 -10.01
C PRO A 91 8.19 -5.89 -9.92
N GLN A 92 8.03 -4.62 -9.59
CA GLN A 92 6.77 -3.91 -9.58
C GLN A 92 6.95 -2.53 -10.22
N ILE A 93 5.94 -2.10 -10.94
CA ILE A 93 5.80 -0.72 -11.42
C ILE A 93 4.44 -0.20 -10.97
N LYS A 94 4.43 0.99 -10.40
CA LYS A 94 3.21 1.71 -10.04
C LYS A 94 3.19 3.05 -10.75
N TRP A 95 2.06 3.38 -11.33
CA TRP A 95 1.74 4.66 -11.90
C TRP A 95 0.50 5.20 -11.22
N ALA A 96 0.44 6.51 -10.95
CA ALA A 96 -0.73 7.15 -10.39
C ALA A 96 -0.87 8.59 -10.91
N PHE A 97 -2.11 9.04 -11.02
CA PHE A 97 -2.48 10.33 -11.54
C PHE A 97 -3.67 10.92 -10.77
N SER A 98 -3.54 12.16 -10.32
CA SER A 98 -4.64 12.90 -9.68
C SER A 98 -5.55 13.50 -10.75
N LEU A 99 -6.82 13.12 -10.73
CA LEU A 99 -7.86 13.69 -11.60
C LEU A 99 -8.28 15.09 -11.13
N ASN A 100 -8.29 15.27 -9.81
CA ASN A 100 -8.55 16.54 -9.12
C ASN A 100 -8.02 16.44 -7.67
N ASP A 101 -8.32 17.42 -6.82
CA ASP A 101 -7.82 17.52 -5.45
C ASP A 101 -8.29 16.36 -4.53
N VAL A 102 -9.35 15.66 -4.91
CA VAL A 102 -9.95 14.60 -4.06
C VAL A 102 -9.95 13.22 -4.71
N LEU A 103 -9.69 13.11 -6.01
CA LEU A 103 -9.81 11.86 -6.75
C LEU A 103 -8.52 11.55 -7.52
N SER A 104 -7.98 10.34 -7.33
CA SER A 104 -6.79 9.84 -8.03
C SER A 104 -7.04 8.43 -8.56
N VAL A 105 -6.39 8.10 -9.67
CA VAL A 105 -6.42 6.77 -10.30
C VAL A 105 -4.99 6.27 -10.52
N GLY A 106 -4.82 4.97 -10.61
CA GLY A 106 -3.51 4.40 -10.86
C GLY A 106 -3.55 3.05 -11.54
N ALA A 107 -2.36 2.53 -11.79
CA ALA A 107 -2.12 1.17 -12.26
C ALA A 107 -0.88 0.61 -11.56
N VAL A 108 -0.99 -0.62 -11.07
CA VAL A 108 0.11 -1.38 -10.48
C VAL A 108 0.27 -2.66 -11.27
N ALA A 109 1.45 -2.90 -11.82
CA ALA A 109 1.80 -4.14 -12.47
C ALA A 109 3.01 -4.76 -11.78
N SER A 110 2.96 -6.07 -11.54
CA SER A 110 4.07 -6.83 -10.95
C SER A 110 4.21 -8.20 -11.58
N ALA A 111 5.40 -8.78 -11.47
CA ALA A 111 5.67 -10.16 -11.80
C ALA A 111 6.26 -10.87 -10.59
N LYS A 112 5.99 -12.17 -10.46
CA LYS A 112 6.48 -13.02 -9.37
C LYS A 112 7.25 -14.21 -9.93
N PHE A 113 8.45 -14.40 -9.43
CA PHE A 113 9.35 -15.48 -9.79
C PHE A 113 9.72 -16.28 -8.56
N ASN A 114 9.68 -17.59 -8.64
CA ASN A 114 10.16 -18.48 -7.58
C ASN A 114 11.69 -18.62 -7.63
N SER A 115 12.32 -18.85 -6.50
CA SER A 115 13.74 -19.20 -6.41
C SER A 115 14.03 -20.56 -7.06
N GLN A 116 13.05 -21.47 -7.04
CA GLN A 116 13.11 -22.81 -7.65
C GLN A 116 12.27 -22.86 -8.92
N ALA A 117 12.51 -23.87 -9.77
CA ALA A 117 11.71 -24.13 -10.97
C ALA A 117 10.29 -24.61 -10.63
N PRO A 118 9.27 -24.18 -11.38
CA PRO A 118 9.33 -23.22 -12.49
C PRO A 118 9.52 -21.78 -11.96
N ARG A 119 10.45 -21.04 -12.55
CA ARG A 119 10.84 -19.72 -12.07
C ARG A 119 9.69 -18.70 -12.15
N TYR A 120 9.10 -18.51 -13.33
CA TYR A 120 7.94 -17.62 -13.46
C TYR A 120 6.71 -18.23 -12.81
N ALA A 121 6.11 -17.52 -11.86
CA ALA A 121 4.92 -17.96 -11.13
C ALA A 121 3.65 -17.24 -11.60
N SER A 122 3.68 -15.93 -11.65
CA SER A 122 2.49 -15.11 -11.98
C SER A 122 2.88 -13.68 -12.36
N SER A 123 1.92 -12.97 -12.95
CA SER A 123 1.91 -11.52 -13.00
C SER A 123 0.59 -10.98 -12.44
N THR A 124 0.61 -9.73 -12.00
CA THR A 124 -0.55 -9.07 -11.41
C THR A 124 -0.75 -7.72 -12.06
N LEU A 125 -2.00 -7.36 -12.32
CA LEU A 125 -2.40 -6.00 -12.69
C LEU A 125 -3.51 -5.57 -11.76
N VAL A 126 -3.37 -4.39 -11.14
CA VAL A 126 -4.34 -3.75 -10.25
C VAL A 126 -4.55 -2.31 -10.70
N LEU A 127 -5.78 -1.86 -10.68
CA LEU A 127 -6.20 -0.49 -10.97
C LEU A 127 -6.79 0.12 -9.69
N PRO A 128 -5.99 0.87 -8.93
CA PRO A 128 -6.47 1.59 -7.75
C PRO A 128 -7.19 2.89 -8.13
N LEU A 129 -8.25 3.15 -7.41
CA LEU A 129 -8.97 4.42 -7.35
C LEU A 129 -8.96 4.90 -5.90
N SER A 130 -8.55 6.14 -5.66
CA SER A 130 -8.54 6.76 -4.33
C SER A 130 -9.44 7.98 -4.31
N TRP A 131 -10.25 8.10 -3.27
CA TRP A 131 -11.08 9.25 -2.97
C TRP A 131 -10.75 9.79 -1.59
N ARG A 132 -10.32 11.05 -1.52
CA ARG A 132 -10.11 11.79 -0.29
C ARG A 132 -11.40 12.53 0.06
N ALA A 133 -12.19 11.95 0.96
CA ALA A 133 -13.46 12.54 1.38
C ALA A 133 -13.26 13.80 2.22
N THR A 134 -12.24 13.79 3.09
CA THR A 134 -11.78 14.91 3.92
C THR A 134 -10.27 14.84 4.10
N ASP A 135 -9.66 15.77 4.82
CA ASP A 135 -8.22 15.74 5.15
C ASP A 135 -7.85 14.54 6.05
N THR A 136 -8.83 13.94 6.72
CA THR A 136 -8.63 12.84 7.66
C THR A 136 -9.28 11.54 7.23
N LEU A 137 -10.08 11.53 6.15
CA LEU A 137 -10.83 10.34 5.71
C LEU A 137 -10.61 10.09 4.22
N SER A 138 -10.13 8.90 3.90
CA SER A 138 -9.95 8.42 2.53
C SER A 138 -10.65 7.08 2.31
N ALA A 139 -10.98 6.79 1.06
CA ALA A 139 -11.47 5.50 0.62
C ALA A 139 -10.73 5.08 -0.66
N HIS A 140 -10.45 3.78 -0.77
CA HIS A 140 -9.74 3.21 -1.91
C HIS A 140 -10.50 2.01 -2.45
N ILE A 141 -10.51 1.86 -3.77
CA ILE A 141 -11.10 0.72 -4.46
C ILE A 141 -10.06 0.18 -5.43
N ASN A 142 -9.82 -1.12 -5.35
CA ASN A 142 -8.95 -1.82 -6.28
C ASN A 142 -9.76 -2.79 -7.12
N TRP A 143 -9.48 -2.80 -8.41
CA TRP A 143 -9.92 -3.83 -9.32
C TRP A 143 -8.72 -4.38 -10.09
N GLY A 144 -8.58 -5.73 -10.15
CA GLY A 144 -7.39 -6.31 -10.75
C GLY A 144 -7.50 -7.80 -11.01
N ARG A 145 -6.37 -8.35 -11.46
CA ARG A 145 -6.26 -9.76 -11.82
C ARG A 145 -4.85 -10.28 -11.61
N ASN A 146 -4.76 -11.50 -11.10
CA ASN A 146 -3.53 -12.30 -11.07
C ASN A 146 -3.57 -13.26 -12.27
N PHE A 147 -2.52 -13.26 -13.08
CA PHE A 147 -2.33 -14.14 -14.22
C PHE A 147 -1.31 -15.21 -13.82
N LEU A 148 -1.77 -16.41 -13.52
CA LEU A 148 -0.92 -17.53 -13.14
C LEU A 148 -0.25 -18.13 -14.36
N ARG A 149 0.94 -18.71 -14.17
CA ARG A 149 1.62 -19.46 -15.21
C ARG A 149 0.75 -20.65 -15.68
N GLY A 150 0.39 -20.68 -16.96
CA GLY A 150 -0.41 -21.75 -17.58
C GLY A 150 -1.84 -21.86 -17.09
N GLY A 151 -2.33 -20.87 -16.31
CA GLY A 151 -3.65 -20.90 -15.71
C GLY A 151 -4.58 -19.77 -16.15
N VAL A 152 -5.83 -19.87 -15.70
CA VAL A 152 -6.84 -18.84 -15.87
C VAL A 152 -6.55 -17.68 -14.93
N GLY A 153 -6.74 -16.45 -15.40
CA GLY A 153 -6.59 -15.26 -14.57
C GLY A 153 -7.56 -15.27 -13.38
N GLN A 154 -7.05 -15.00 -12.18
CA GLN A 154 -7.81 -14.97 -10.94
C GLN A 154 -8.17 -13.54 -10.54
N PRO A 155 -9.41 -13.27 -10.11
CA PRO A 155 -9.82 -11.92 -9.69
C PRO A 155 -9.06 -11.51 -8.42
N ARG A 156 -8.70 -10.22 -8.38
CA ARG A 156 -8.11 -9.53 -7.25
C ARG A 156 -8.72 -8.16 -7.11
N GLY A 157 -8.93 -7.70 -5.89
CA GLY A 157 -9.43 -6.35 -5.63
C GLY A 157 -10.06 -6.21 -4.27
N GLY A 158 -10.57 -5.02 -3.97
CA GLY A 158 -11.17 -4.75 -2.68
C GLY A 158 -11.52 -3.29 -2.48
N VAL A 159 -11.98 -3.00 -1.29
CA VAL A 159 -12.26 -1.64 -0.81
C VAL A 159 -11.58 -1.44 0.53
N SER A 160 -11.07 -0.24 0.79
CA SER A 160 -10.56 0.16 2.09
C SER A 160 -11.04 1.56 2.47
N PHE A 161 -11.11 1.77 3.77
CA PHE A 161 -11.32 3.06 4.40
C PHE A 161 -10.15 3.33 5.32
N GLU A 162 -9.63 4.53 5.26
CA GLU A 162 -8.60 5.01 6.14
C GLU A 162 -9.07 6.26 6.85
N TRP A 163 -8.86 6.28 8.17
CA TRP A 163 -9.15 7.42 9.01
C TRP A 163 -7.90 7.80 9.82
N ALA A 164 -7.45 9.04 9.65
CA ALA A 164 -6.33 9.63 10.38
C ALA A 164 -6.83 10.59 11.47
N PRO A 165 -7.18 10.09 12.67
CA PRO A 165 -7.70 10.94 13.76
C PRO A 165 -6.70 11.99 14.24
N ILE A 166 -5.43 11.70 14.10
CA ILE A 166 -4.29 12.61 14.34
C ILE A 166 -3.24 12.41 13.26
N SER A 167 -2.31 13.37 13.12
CA SER A 167 -1.28 13.36 12.07
C SER A 167 -0.44 12.08 11.99
N ASP A 168 -0.17 11.47 13.14
CA ASP A 168 0.79 10.37 13.24
C ASP A 168 0.11 8.99 13.27
N LEU A 169 -1.22 8.93 13.28
CA LEU A 169 -1.97 7.67 13.38
C LEU A 169 -3.02 7.57 12.29
N SER A 170 -2.96 6.52 11.50
CA SER A 170 -4.01 6.09 10.57
C SER A 170 -4.59 4.76 11.00
N LEU A 171 -5.92 4.66 10.97
CA LEU A 171 -6.67 3.43 11.16
C LEU A 171 -7.22 2.97 9.82
N VAL A 172 -7.01 1.72 9.48
CA VAL A 172 -7.39 1.13 8.19
C VAL A 172 -8.38 -0.01 8.40
N ALA A 173 -9.44 -0.03 7.62
CA ALA A 173 -10.37 -1.15 7.52
C ALA A 173 -10.53 -1.51 6.04
N GLU A 174 -10.29 -2.78 5.68
CA GLU A 174 -10.41 -3.23 4.30
C GLU A 174 -11.19 -4.53 4.18
N ARG A 175 -11.87 -4.67 3.05
CA ARG A 175 -12.42 -5.93 2.56
C ARG A 175 -11.84 -6.20 1.18
N PHE A 176 -11.22 -7.35 1.01
CA PHE A 176 -10.50 -7.69 -0.21
C PHE A 176 -10.73 -9.13 -0.64
N ARG A 177 -10.47 -9.37 -1.91
CA ARG A 177 -10.52 -10.66 -2.56
C ARG A 177 -9.18 -10.95 -3.24
N GLU A 178 -8.66 -12.13 -3.00
CA GLU A 178 -7.56 -12.71 -3.75
C GLU A 178 -7.97 -14.10 -4.23
N ALA A 179 -8.08 -14.26 -5.54
CA ALA A 179 -8.62 -15.48 -6.16
C ALA A 179 -10.03 -15.81 -5.65
N ALA A 180 -10.21 -16.99 -5.05
CA ALA A 180 -11.47 -17.41 -4.44
C ALA A 180 -11.67 -16.89 -3.01
N ASN A 181 -10.62 -16.37 -2.37
CA ASN A 181 -10.65 -16.02 -0.95
C ASN A 181 -11.09 -14.57 -0.75
N ASN A 182 -12.15 -14.38 0.02
CA ASN A 182 -12.58 -13.08 0.52
C ASN A 182 -12.12 -12.93 1.97
N SER A 183 -11.60 -11.75 2.31
CA SER A 183 -11.08 -11.46 3.63
C SER A 183 -11.43 -10.04 4.07
N THR A 184 -11.42 -9.82 5.37
CA THR A 184 -11.43 -8.48 5.98
C THR A 184 -10.16 -8.29 6.78
N ARG A 185 -9.71 -7.04 6.87
CA ARG A 185 -8.58 -6.62 7.69
C ARG A 185 -8.90 -5.31 8.41
N ILE A 186 -8.45 -5.21 9.63
CA ILE A 186 -8.39 -3.95 10.37
C ILE A 186 -6.94 -3.75 10.82
N GLY A 187 -6.47 -2.53 10.78
CA GLY A 187 -5.08 -2.21 11.12
C GLY A 187 -4.90 -0.78 11.56
N ALA A 188 -3.70 -0.51 12.04
CA ALA A 188 -3.23 0.80 12.40
C ALA A 188 -1.82 1.01 11.85
N ARG A 189 -1.55 2.22 11.38
CA ARG A 189 -0.25 2.73 10.99
C ARG A 189 0.11 3.89 11.89
N TYR A 190 1.30 3.86 12.46
CA TYR A 190 1.84 4.91 13.29
C TYR A 190 3.13 5.47 12.70
N ALA A 191 3.17 6.78 12.46
CA ALA A 191 4.38 7.48 12.03
C ALA A 191 5.27 7.72 13.25
N LEU A 192 6.32 6.91 13.39
CA LEU A 192 7.32 7.06 14.46
C LEU A 192 8.16 8.33 14.22
N THR A 193 8.45 8.61 12.96
CA THR A 193 9.04 9.85 12.45
C THR A 193 8.37 10.17 11.13
N PRO A 194 8.60 11.34 10.50
CA PRO A 194 8.09 11.64 9.16
C PRO A 194 8.46 10.56 8.11
N ASP A 195 9.60 9.92 8.27
CA ASP A 195 10.15 8.96 7.31
C ASP A 195 9.96 7.50 7.73
N VAL A 196 9.63 7.20 9.01
CA VAL A 196 9.50 5.82 9.51
C VAL A 196 8.09 5.58 10.02
N LYS A 197 7.43 4.58 9.44
CA LYS A 197 6.07 4.18 9.79
C LYS A 197 6.06 2.73 10.28
N LEU A 198 5.29 2.46 11.32
CA LEU A 198 5.05 1.11 11.85
C LEU A 198 3.61 0.72 11.54
N ASP A 199 3.42 -0.52 11.11
CA ASP A 199 2.12 -1.09 10.77
C ASP A 199 1.82 -2.31 11.63
N ILE A 200 0.57 -2.41 12.10
CA ILE A 200 0.03 -3.63 12.68
C ILE A 200 -1.39 -3.85 12.18
N SER A 201 -1.73 -5.09 11.85
CA SER A 201 -3.09 -5.41 11.44
C SER A 201 -3.48 -6.84 11.79
N ARG A 202 -4.80 -7.08 11.78
CA ARG A 202 -5.38 -8.41 11.86
C ARG A 202 -6.35 -8.62 10.72
N ALA A 203 -6.19 -9.73 10.01
CA ALA A 203 -7.07 -10.16 8.94
C ALA A 203 -7.78 -11.46 9.27
N ARG A 204 -8.90 -11.70 8.56
CA ARG A 204 -9.71 -12.91 8.66
C ARG A 204 -10.32 -13.26 7.31
N GLY A 205 -10.19 -14.53 6.91
CA GLY A 205 -10.94 -15.10 5.79
C GLY A 205 -12.44 -15.21 6.10
N LEU A 206 -13.28 -14.89 5.13
CA LEU A 206 -14.75 -14.82 5.26
C LEU A 206 -15.47 -16.11 4.84
N HIS A 207 -14.74 -17.14 4.46
CA HIS A 207 -15.33 -18.45 4.16
C HIS A 207 -15.44 -19.33 5.42
N ALA A 208 -16.23 -20.40 5.38
CA ALA A 208 -16.32 -21.38 6.46
C ALA A 208 -14.93 -21.99 6.72
N GLY A 209 -14.48 -21.97 7.98
CA GLY A 209 -13.11 -22.37 8.35
C GLY A 209 -12.02 -21.34 7.98
N GLY A 210 -12.40 -20.12 7.60
CA GLY A 210 -11.47 -19.06 7.24
C GLY A 210 -10.47 -18.73 8.35
N VAL A 211 -9.20 -18.79 8.01
CA VAL A 211 -8.10 -18.51 8.92
C VAL A 211 -7.99 -17.02 9.21
N SER A 212 -7.43 -16.71 10.37
CA SER A 212 -7.05 -15.33 10.75
C SER A 212 -5.55 -15.23 10.86
N TRP A 213 -5.01 -14.06 10.58
CA TRP A 213 -3.57 -13.79 10.71
C TRP A 213 -3.30 -12.39 11.21
N TRP A 214 -2.16 -12.22 11.84
CA TRP A 214 -1.60 -10.95 12.24
C TRP A 214 -0.49 -10.55 11.28
N THR A 215 -0.37 -9.26 11.03
CA THR A 215 0.74 -8.69 10.29
C THR A 215 1.33 -7.54 11.08
N ALA A 216 2.66 -7.48 11.13
CA ALA A 216 3.41 -6.34 11.65
C ALA A 216 4.50 -5.97 10.67
N GLY A 217 4.72 -4.67 10.46
CA GLY A 217 5.66 -4.18 9.48
C GLY A 217 6.24 -2.82 9.78
N VAL A 218 7.23 -2.46 9.00
CA VAL A 218 7.90 -1.16 9.02
C VAL A 218 8.10 -0.67 7.60
N ILE A 219 7.95 0.62 7.40
CA ILE A 219 8.26 1.34 6.17
C ILE A 219 9.23 2.45 6.53
N TRP A 220 10.29 2.59 5.77
CA TRP A 220 11.24 3.69 5.84
C TRP A 220 11.37 4.35 4.48
N GLU A 221 11.02 5.63 4.43
CA GLU A 221 11.18 6.50 3.26
C GLU A 221 12.45 7.34 3.41
N PHE A 222 13.15 7.60 2.32
CA PHE A 222 14.39 8.37 2.35
C PHE A 222 14.63 9.07 1.00
N ASP A 223 15.45 10.12 1.02
CA ASP A 223 15.87 10.84 -0.18
C ASP A 223 16.88 10.01 -0.98
N ARG A 224 16.75 10.05 -2.32
CA ARG A 224 17.63 9.37 -3.26
C ARG A 224 18.86 10.22 -3.54
#